data_f56c204c3ba199dea8144fd09e1bf569
#
_entry.id   f56c204c3ba199dea8144fd09e1bf569
#
_cell.length_a   1.000
_cell.length_b   1.000
_cell.length_c   1.000
_cell.angle_alpha   90.00
_cell.angle_beta   90.00
_cell.angle_gamma   90.00
#
_symmetry.space_group_name_H-M   'P 1'
#
loop_
_entity.id
_entity.type
_entity.pdbx_description
1 polymer ?
#
loop_
_entity_poly.entity_id
_entity_poly.type
_entity_poly.pdbx_seq_one_letter_code
_entity_poly.pdbx_strand_id
1 'polypeptide(L)'
;MINHPNRKKIENTLFPGRYNYTGPTKGWFGFLHHDQLCEESHDVNKRIDYVKREKPKNEVTIRLHNMIYLGGCEATAKLAPLDAAYEAKLAPLDADYAAKRAPLNAEILAYIKSNIPDCAWNGKTLVFP
;
A
#
# COMPACT_ATOMS: atom_id res chain seq x y z
N MET A 1 28.32 -5.35 -18.77
CA MET A 1 27.13 -4.49 -18.58
C MET A 1 25.95 -5.37 -18.20
N ILE A 2 25.32 -5.08 -17.10
CA ILE A 2 24.14 -5.83 -16.65
C ILE A 2 22.99 -5.56 -17.62
N ASN A 3 22.44 -6.61 -18.20
CA ASN A 3 21.28 -6.47 -19.07
C ASN A 3 20.01 -6.30 -18.21
N HIS A 4 19.80 -5.08 -17.77
CA HIS A 4 18.63 -4.75 -16.93
C HIS A 4 17.37 -4.76 -17.81
N PRO A 5 16.34 -5.53 -17.44
CA PRO A 5 15.11 -5.64 -18.25
C PRO A 5 14.37 -4.30 -18.46
N ASN A 6 14.66 -3.30 -17.63
CA ASN A 6 14.07 -1.97 -17.72
C ASN A 6 15.07 -0.90 -18.19
N ARG A 7 16.11 -1.29 -18.92
CA ARG A 7 17.19 -0.37 -19.32
C ARG A 7 16.68 0.90 -20.03
N LYS A 8 15.75 0.76 -20.96
CA LYS A 8 15.18 1.92 -21.66
C LYS A 8 14.44 2.86 -20.71
N LYS A 9 13.80 2.33 -19.67
CA LYS A 9 13.16 3.14 -18.64
C LYS A 9 14.18 3.92 -17.82
N ILE A 10 15.29 3.27 -17.48
CA ILE A 10 16.40 3.87 -16.73
C ILE A 10 16.96 5.06 -17.49
N GLU A 11 17.22 4.91 -18.78
CA GLU A 11 17.73 6.00 -19.62
C GLU A 11 16.77 7.19 -19.68
N ASN A 12 15.47 6.93 -19.65
CA ASN A 12 14.44 7.98 -19.70
C ASN A 12 14.15 8.64 -18.36
N THR A 13 14.59 8.05 -17.23
CA THR A 13 14.32 8.61 -15.89
C THR A 13 15.15 9.85 -15.57
N LEU A 14 16.20 10.15 -16.34
CA LEU A 14 16.93 11.42 -16.24
C LEU A 14 16.01 12.62 -16.51
N PHE A 15 14.92 12.40 -17.26
CA PHE A 15 13.94 13.42 -17.59
C PHE A 15 12.54 12.88 -17.24
N PRO A 16 12.09 12.96 -15.99
CA PRO A 16 10.85 12.33 -15.53
C PRO A 16 9.61 12.67 -16.38
N GLY A 17 9.56 13.89 -16.94
CA GLY A 17 8.47 14.29 -17.82
C GLY A 17 8.41 13.53 -19.15
N ARG A 18 9.50 12.90 -19.55
CA ARG A 18 9.60 12.08 -20.78
C ARG A 18 9.48 10.58 -20.48
N TYR A 19 9.44 10.19 -19.21
CA TYR A 19 9.30 8.80 -18.86
C TYR A 19 7.99 8.25 -19.40
N ASN A 20 8.08 7.28 -20.29
CA ASN A 20 6.93 6.60 -20.87
C ASN A 20 7.08 5.10 -20.67
N TYR A 21 6.23 4.55 -19.84
CA TYR A 21 6.22 3.12 -19.56
C TYR A 21 5.44 2.38 -20.64
N THR A 22 6.08 1.39 -21.27
CA THR A 22 5.49 0.59 -22.35
C THR A 22 5.34 -0.88 -22.02
N GLY A 23 5.67 -1.30 -20.79
CA GLY A 23 5.58 -2.68 -20.35
C GLY A 23 4.18 -3.08 -19.89
N PRO A 24 4.03 -4.28 -19.31
CA PRO A 24 2.77 -4.73 -18.74
C PRO A 24 2.27 -3.77 -17.66
N THR A 25 0.95 -3.54 -17.63
CA THR A 25 0.33 -2.60 -16.68
C THR A 25 -0.22 -3.27 -15.44
N LYS A 26 -0.40 -4.59 -15.48
CA LYS A 26 -0.97 -5.41 -14.41
C LYS A 26 0.03 -6.47 -13.97
N GLY A 27 -0.01 -6.81 -12.70
CA GLY A 27 0.81 -7.85 -12.10
C GLY A 27 1.66 -7.34 -10.95
N TRP A 28 2.73 -8.05 -10.66
CA TRP A 28 3.64 -7.73 -9.57
C TRP A 28 4.73 -6.77 -10.01
N PHE A 29 4.96 -5.75 -9.18
CA PHE A 29 5.98 -4.73 -9.42
C PHE A 29 6.82 -4.55 -8.16
N GLY A 30 8.13 -4.33 -8.33
CA GLY A 30 9.04 -3.96 -7.26
C GLY A 30 9.10 -2.45 -7.09
N PHE A 31 9.29 -2.03 -5.83
CA PHE A 31 9.58 -0.65 -5.44
C PHE A 31 8.52 0.39 -5.82
N LEU A 32 7.27 -0.02 -5.82
CA LEU A 32 6.15 0.92 -5.92
C LEU A 32 6.00 1.75 -4.63
N HIS A 33 6.30 1.14 -3.50
CA HIS A 33 6.41 1.80 -2.19
C HIS A 33 7.77 1.52 -1.57
N HIS A 34 8.36 2.50 -0.93
CA HIS A 34 9.69 2.36 -0.33
C HIS A 34 9.73 1.42 0.89
N ASP A 35 8.62 1.14 1.54
CA ASP A 35 8.51 0.24 2.68
C ASP A 35 8.08 -1.19 2.29
N GLN A 36 7.83 -1.43 1.01
CA GLN A 36 7.43 -2.73 0.49
C GLN A 36 8.33 -3.13 -0.67
N LEU A 37 8.82 -4.37 -0.64
CA LEU A 37 9.68 -4.90 -1.69
C LEU A 37 8.93 -5.01 -3.02
N CYS A 38 7.70 -5.49 -2.98
CA CYS A 38 6.85 -5.65 -4.17
C CYS A 38 5.38 -5.59 -3.79
N GLU A 39 4.56 -5.25 -4.77
CA GLU A 39 3.11 -5.27 -4.62
C GLU A 39 2.43 -5.58 -5.95
N GLU A 40 1.20 -6.09 -5.89
CA GLU A 40 0.38 -6.31 -7.06
C GLU A 40 -0.32 -5.02 -7.46
N SER A 41 -0.31 -4.72 -8.76
CA SER A 41 -0.98 -3.54 -9.31
C SER A 41 -1.94 -3.94 -10.42
N HIS A 42 -3.10 -3.29 -10.46
CA HIS A 42 -4.07 -3.44 -11.54
C HIS A 42 -3.81 -2.48 -12.70
N ASP A 43 -3.10 -1.39 -12.44
CA ASP A 43 -2.71 -0.41 -13.46
C ASP A 43 -1.53 0.41 -12.94
N VAL A 44 -0.33 0.01 -13.32
CA VAL A 44 0.90 0.69 -12.88
C VAL A 44 1.03 2.11 -13.42
N ASN A 45 0.37 2.43 -14.54
CA ASN A 45 0.41 3.78 -15.09
C ASN A 45 -0.21 4.81 -14.15
N LYS A 46 -1.24 4.43 -13.41
CA LYS A 46 -1.80 5.31 -12.37
C LYS A 46 -0.78 5.64 -11.29
N ARG A 47 0.02 4.67 -10.90
CA ARG A 47 1.09 4.85 -9.93
C ARG A 47 2.20 5.74 -10.46
N ILE A 48 2.59 5.53 -11.71
CA ILE A 48 3.61 6.34 -12.39
C ILE A 48 3.14 7.80 -12.46
N ASP A 49 1.91 8.04 -12.89
CA ASP A 49 1.34 9.37 -12.98
C ASP A 49 1.27 10.07 -11.63
N TYR A 50 0.89 9.32 -10.58
CA TYR A 50 0.90 9.82 -9.22
C TYR A 50 2.30 10.24 -8.78
N VAL A 51 3.31 9.40 -9.02
CA VAL A 51 4.70 9.70 -8.67
C VAL A 51 5.18 10.97 -9.38
N LYS A 52 4.91 11.09 -10.69
CA LYS A 52 5.29 12.26 -11.48
C LYS A 52 4.66 13.55 -10.98
N ARG A 53 3.40 13.49 -10.54
CA ARG A 53 2.61 14.67 -10.15
C ARG A 53 2.83 15.07 -8.71
N GLU A 54 2.90 14.09 -7.79
CA GLU A 54 2.82 14.35 -6.34
C GLU A 54 4.16 14.28 -5.61
N LYS A 55 5.19 13.70 -6.22
CA LYS A 55 6.49 13.54 -5.55
C LYS A 55 7.46 14.65 -5.93
N PRO A 56 8.39 15.03 -5.01
CA PRO A 56 9.45 15.98 -5.33
C PRO A 56 10.29 15.52 -6.53
N LYS A 57 10.75 16.44 -7.33
CA LYS A 57 11.49 16.17 -8.57
C LYS A 57 12.68 15.22 -8.38
N ASN A 58 13.42 15.40 -7.29
CA ASN A 58 14.57 14.54 -6.97
C ASN A 58 14.17 13.11 -6.62
N GLU A 59 12.96 12.91 -6.09
CA GLU A 59 12.45 11.58 -5.80
C GLU A 59 11.88 10.88 -7.03
N VAL A 60 11.27 11.63 -7.95
CA VAL A 60 10.64 11.06 -9.15
C VAL A 60 11.63 10.22 -9.94
N THR A 61 12.82 10.77 -10.22
CA THR A 61 13.85 10.07 -10.97
C THR A 61 14.26 8.75 -10.30
N ILE A 62 14.52 8.79 -8.99
CA ILE A 62 14.93 7.61 -8.22
C ILE A 62 13.82 6.57 -8.18
N ARG A 63 12.57 7.00 -7.94
CA ARG A 63 11.42 6.09 -7.85
C ARG A 63 11.16 5.37 -9.18
N LEU A 64 11.15 6.10 -10.28
CA LEU A 64 10.92 5.51 -11.61
C LEU A 64 12.09 4.65 -12.08
N HIS A 65 13.33 5.04 -11.73
CA HIS A 65 14.53 4.26 -12.04
C HIS A 65 14.49 2.87 -11.38
N ASN A 66 13.98 2.80 -10.15
CA ASN A 66 13.99 1.56 -9.36
C ASN A 66 12.70 0.74 -9.50
N MET A 67 11.72 1.22 -10.25
CA MET A 67 10.49 0.47 -10.50
C MET A 67 10.75 -0.66 -11.52
N ILE A 68 10.30 -1.86 -11.21
CA ILE A 68 10.49 -3.02 -12.07
C ILE A 68 9.26 -3.91 -12.11
N TYR A 69 8.89 -4.37 -13.32
CA TYR A 69 7.89 -5.43 -13.49
C TYR A 69 8.51 -6.78 -13.12
N LEU A 70 7.83 -7.53 -12.26
CA LEU A 70 8.33 -8.80 -11.71
C LEU A 70 7.66 -10.03 -12.33
N GLY A 71 6.98 -9.89 -13.47
CA GLY A 71 6.29 -11.01 -14.11
C GLY A 71 7.20 -12.18 -14.51
N GLY A 72 8.51 -11.94 -14.67
CA GLY A 72 9.49 -12.98 -14.91
C GLY A 72 10.10 -13.61 -13.66
N CYS A 73 9.72 -13.13 -12.48
CA CYS A 73 10.23 -13.65 -11.21
C CYS A 73 9.28 -14.74 -10.69
N GLU A 74 9.74 -15.99 -10.67
CA GLU A 74 8.91 -17.13 -10.24
C GLU A 74 8.44 -17.01 -8.78
N ALA A 75 9.22 -16.37 -7.93
CA ALA A 75 8.89 -16.20 -6.52
C ALA A 75 7.58 -15.43 -6.32
N THR A 76 7.22 -14.51 -7.20
CA THR A 76 5.99 -13.73 -7.08
C THR A 76 4.74 -14.59 -7.24
N ALA A 77 4.81 -15.68 -7.99
CA ALA A 77 3.70 -16.62 -8.14
C ALA A 77 3.34 -17.33 -6.81
N LYS A 78 4.25 -17.33 -5.84
CA LYS A 78 4.06 -17.94 -4.53
C LYS A 78 3.47 -16.99 -3.50
N LEU A 79 3.42 -15.69 -3.80
CA LEU A 79 2.96 -14.67 -2.85
C LEU A 79 1.45 -14.72 -2.63
N ALA A 80 0.66 -14.81 -3.70
CA ALA A 80 -0.81 -14.82 -3.57
C ALA A 80 -1.32 -15.98 -2.70
N PRO A 81 -0.90 -17.24 -2.89
CA PRO A 81 -1.31 -18.33 -2.01
C PRO A 81 -0.76 -18.19 -0.59
N LEU A 82 0.44 -17.61 -0.42
CA LEU A 82 0.98 -17.34 0.91
C LEU A 82 0.16 -16.28 1.65
N ASP A 83 -0.21 -15.21 0.97
CA ASP A 83 -1.05 -14.14 1.54
C ASP A 83 -2.44 -14.68 1.91
N ALA A 84 -3.03 -15.50 1.05
CA ALA A 84 -4.32 -16.13 1.32
C ALA A 84 -4.26 -17.04 2.56
N ALA A 85 -3.18 -17.81 2.72
CA ALA A 85 -2.98 -18.66 3.88
C ALA A 85 -2.78 -17.83 5.16
N TYR A 86 -2.07 -16.73 5.07
CA TYR A 86 -1.88 -15.80 6.18
C TYR A 86 -3.21 -15.18 6.62
N GLU A 87 -4.00 -14.67 5.67
CA GLU A 87 -5.29 -14.07 5.95
C GLU A 87 -6.28 -15.07 6.55
N ALA A 88 -6.27 -16.32 6.07
CA ALA A 88 -7.10 -17.37 6.61
C ALA A 88 -6.80 -17.70 8.08
N LYS A 89 -5.54 -17.53 8.50
CA LYS A 89 -5.14 -17.68 9.91
C LYS A 89 -5.42 -16.43 10.73
N LEU A 90 -5.35 -15.26 10.10
CA LEU A 90 -5.55 -13.98 10.76
C LEU A 90 -7.02 -13.71 11.10
N ALA A 91 -7.95 -14.10 10.22
CA ALA A 91 -9.37 -13.82 10.38
C ALA A 91 -9.96 -14.33 11.71
N PRO A 92 -9.70 -15.57 12.17
CA PRO A 92 -10.21 -16.01 13.47
C PRO A 92 -9.56 -15.29 14.65
N LEU A 93 -8.29 -14.86 14.53
CA LEU A 93 -7.61 -14.07 15.56
C LEU A 93 -8.23 -12.68 15.65
N ASP A 94 -8.52 -12.04 14.53
CA ASP A 94 -9.17 -10.73 14.49
C ASP A 94 -10.57 -10.80 15.08
N ALA A 95 -11.33 -11.85 14.77
CA ALA A 95 -12.66 -12.06 15.32
C ALA A 95 -12.63 -12.27 16.85
N ASP A 96 -11.68 -13.07 17.35
CA ASP A 96 -11.50 -13.29 18.78
C ASP A 96 -11.08 -12.01 19.51
N TYR A 97 -10.17 -11.25 18.93
CA TYR A 97 -9.76 -9.96 19.47
C TYR A 97 -10.94 -8.98 19.54
N ALA A 98 -11.72 -8.87 18.46
CA ALA A 98 -12.88 -7.98 18.43
C ALA A 98 -13.93 -8.37 19.48
N ALA A 99 -14.20 -9.68 19.63
CA ALA A 99 -15.14 -10.20 20.63
C ALA A 99 -14.70 -9.89 22.07
N LYS A 100 -13.41 -9.99 22.35
CA LYS A 100 -12.84 -9.68 23.66
C LYS A 100 -12.74 -8.18 23.91
N ARG A 101 -12.50 -7.42 22.85
CA ARG A 101 -12.38 -5.96 22.93
C ARG A 101 -13.73 -5.27 23.16
N ALA A 102 -14.81 -5.77 22.57
CA ALA A 102 -16.11 -5.12 22.61
C ALA A 102 -16.63 -4.81 24.03
N PRO A 103 -16.62 -5.75 25.01
CA PRO A 103 -17.06 -5.44 26.37
C PRO A 103 -16.15 -4.43 27.07
N LEU A 104 -14.84 -4.45 26.78
CA LEU A 104 -13.89 -3.48 27.34
C LEU A 104 -14.17 -2.08 26.78
N ASN A 105 -14.45 -1.99 25.50
CA ASN A 105 -14.82 -0.70 24.88
C ASN A 105 -16.11 -0.14 25.49
N ALA A 106 -17.09 -0.99 25.78
CA ALA A 106 -18.32 -0.56 26.45
C ALA A 106 -18.05 -0.02 27.86
N GLU A 107 -17.19 -0.66 28.63
CA GLU A 107 -16.78 -0.19 29.95
C GLU A 107 -16.02 1.14 29.86
N ILE A 108 -15.11 1.26 28.91
CA ILE A 108 -14.36 2.50 28.66
C ILE A 108 -15.31 3.64 28.31
N LEU A 109 -16.26 3.39 27.40
CA LEU A 109 -17.24 4.39 27.03
C LEU A 109 -18.11 4.83 28.20
N ALA A 110 -18.56 3.88 29.04
CA ALA A 110 -19.33 4.21 30.25
C ALA A 110 -18.51 5.08 31.21
N TYR A 111 -17.25 4.77 31.39
CA TYR A 111 -16.34 5.59 32.20
C TYR A 111 -16.19 7.01 31.64
N ILE A 112 -15.98 7.11 30.32
CA ILE A 112 -15.87 8.42 29.65
C ILE A 112 -17.15 9.24 29.87
N LYS A 113 -18.31 8.64 29.65
CA LYS A 113 -19.61 9.34 29.81
C LYS A 113 -19.90 9.73 31.23
N SER A 114 -19.46 8.96 32.22
CA SER A 114 -19.62 9.36 33.64
C SER A 114 -18.74 10.54 34.03
N ASN A 115 -17.62 10.76 33.35
CA ASN A 115 -16.71 11.87 33.59
C ASN A 115 -16.95 13.07 32.66
N ILE A 116 -17.58 12.84 31.51
CA ILE A 116 -17.94 13.85 30.53
C ILE A 116 -19.43 13.65 30.19
N PRO A 117 -20.37 14.18 31.02
CA PRO A 117 -21.80 13.92 30.81
C PRO A 117 -22.35 14.40 29.45
N ASP A 118 -21.73 15.44 28.89
CA ASP A 118 -22.08 16.02 27.59
C ASP A 118 -21.14 15.54 26.47
N CYS A 119 -20.59 14.35 26.62
CA CYS A 119 -19.66 13.77 25.64
C CYS A 119 -20.24 13.77 24.22
N ALA A 120 -19.54 14.39 23.30
CA ALA A 120 -19.97 14.58 21.91
C ALA A 120 -19.66 13.38 20.98
N TRP A 121 -19.32 12.23 21.55
CA TRP A 121 -19.06 11.01 20.80
C TRP A 121 -20.35 10.30 20.39
N ASN A 122 -20.55 10.08 19.08
CA ASN A 122 -21.75 9.43 18.53
C ASN A 122 -21.60 7.92 18.29
N GLY A 123 -20.47 7.34 18.71
CA GLY A 123 -20.14 5.93 18.47
C GLY A 123 -19.11 5.73 17.35
N LYS A 124 -18.84 6.77 16.57
CA LYS A 124 -17.85 6.73 15.46
C LYS A 124 -16.89 7.90 15.47
N THR A 125 -17.37 9.08 15.82
CA THR A 125 -16.58 10.30 15.80
C THR A 125 -17.12 11.31 16.81
N LEU A 126 -16.33 12.33 17.09
CA LEU A 126 -16.82 13.49 17.81
C LEU A 126 -17.73 14.31 16.89
N VAL A 127 -18.84 14.75 17.44
CA VAL A 127 -19.80 15.61 16.73
C VAL A 127 -19.53 17.08 17.11
N PHE A 128 -19.25 17.88 16.09
CA PHE A 128 -18.99 19.31 16.25
C PHE A 128 -20.24 20.12 15.94
N PRO A 129 -20.47 21.28 16.65
CA PRO A 129 -21.58 22.16 16.35
C PRO A 129 -21.49 22.81 14.97
#